data_2a8afce92f542adf1e7372640667eb19
#
_entry.id   2a8afce92f542adf1e7372640667eb19
#
_cell.length_a   1.000
_cell.length_b   1.000
_cell.length_c   1.000
_cell.angle_alpha   90.00
_cell.angle_beta   90.00
_cell.angle_gamma   90.00
#
_symmetry.space_group_name_H-M   'P 1'
#
loop_
_entity.id
_entity.type
_entity.pdbx_description
1 polymer ?
#
loop_
_entity_poly.entity_id
_entity_poly.type
_entity_poly.pdbx_seq_one_letter_code
_entity_poly.pdbx_strand_id
1 'polypeptide(L)'
;RSQTVTGVQTCALPIFWSEAGPRSFWMKDTTIPLSIAFMDRRGRILNIERMAPLRQDRFHRSQGLARYALEMNQGWFARHGVEPGDRARFRLPGGPATHPAPEKGHSR
;
A
#
# COMPACT_ATOMS: atom_id res chain seq x y z
N ARG A 1 -5.69 -15.85 5.69
CA ARG A 1 -6.88 -15.55 4.86
C ARG A 1 -6.45 -14.81 3.61
N SER A 2 -7.14 -15.03 2.52
CA SER A 2 -6.83 -14.37 1.25
C SER A 2 -7.88 -13.33 0.93
N GLN A 3 -7.41 -12.20 0.43
CA GLN A 3 -8.26 -11.12 -0.03
C GLN A 3 -7.93 -10.82 -1.48
N THR A 4 -8.94 -10.63 -2.29
CA THR A 4 -8.76 -10.25 -3.68
C THR A 4 -9.05 -8.77 -3.82
N VAL A 5 -8.07 -8.05 -4.31
CA VAL A 5 -8.20 -6.60 -4.50
C VAL A 5 -8.48 -6.35 -5.97
N THR A 6 -9.73 -6.57 -6.37
CA THR A 6 -10.19 -6.32 -7.72
C THR A 6 -11.38 -5.38 -7.67
N GLY A 7 -11.59 -4.65 -8.72
CA GLY A 7 -12.69 -3.70 -8.78
C GLY A 7 -12.55 -2.58 -7.77
N VAL A 8 -11.34 -2.34 -7.30
CA VAL A 8 -11.09 -1.29 -6.36
C VAL A 8 -11.26 0.05 -7.05
N GLN A 9 -11.84 0.94 -6.34
CA GLN A 9 -12.29 2.19 -6.87
C GLN A 9 -11.21 3.25 -6.96
N THR A 10 -11.67 4.41 -7.21
CA THR A 10 -10.95 5.59 -7.64
C THR A 10 -9.73 5.99 -6.84
N CYS A 11 -9.61 5.76 -5.60
CA CYS A 11 -8.45 6.22 -4.83
C CYS A 11 -7.43 5.13 -4.57
N ALA A 12 -7.54 4.03 -5.29
CA ALA A 12 -6.58 2.94 -5.13
C ALA A 12 -5.30 3.27 -5.89
N LEU A 13 -4.18 3.11 -5.22
CA LEU A 13 -2.87 3.32 -5.84
C LEU A 13 -1.96 2.16 -5.47
N PRO A 14 -1.85 1.15 -6.33
CA PRO A 14 -0.91 0.06 -6.11
C PRO A 14 0.51 0.50 -6.45
N ILE A 15 1.44 0.08 -5.62
CA ILE A 15 2.86 0.39 -5.78
C ILE A 15 3.62 -0.91 -5.78
N PHE A 16 4.53 -1.07 -6.74
CA PHE A 16 5.32 -2.28 -6.89
C PHE A 16 6.80 -1.90 -6.93
N TRP A 17 7.61 -2.62 -6.18
CA TRP A 17 9.05 -2.45 -6.24
C TRP A 17 9.67 -3.67 -6.89
N SER A 18 10.85 -3.50 -7.48
CA SER A 18 11.55 -4.60 -8.15
C SER A 18 12.05 -5.64 -7.15
N GLU A 19 12.28 -5.24 -5.91
CA GLU A 19 12.76 -6.13 -4.86
C GLU A 19 12.06 -5.80 -3.56
N ALA A 20 11.96 -6.78 -2.68
CA ALA A 20 11.47 -6.53 -1.34
C ALA A 20 12.52 -5.73 -0.56
N GLY A 21 12.06 -4.79 0.24
CA GLY A 21 12.95 -3.97 1.06
C GLY A 21 12.17 -3.16 2.07
N PRO A 22 12.87 -2.49 2.99
CA PRO A 22 12.20 -1.59 3.92
C PRO A 22 11.68 -0.37 3.16
N ARG A 23 10.44 -0.01 3.42
CA ARG A 23 9.79 1.09 2.70
C ARG A 23 9.22 2.08 3.68
N SER A 24 9.17 3.34 3.25
CA SER A 24 8.55 4.39 4.05
C SER A 24 7.89 5.41 3.14
N PHE A 25 6.83 6.01 3.66
CA PHE A 25 6.09 7.06 2.97
C PHE A 25 5.78 8.20 3.92
N TRP A 26 5.69 9.38 3.39
CA TRP A 26 5.22 10.53 4.16
C TRP A 26 4.16 11.26 3.34
N MET A 27 3.41 12.11 4.04
CA MET A 27 2.22 12.75 3.48
C MET A 27 2.41 14.24 3.22
N LYS A 28 3.65 14.63 2.93
CA LYS A 28 4.00 16.05 2.85
C LYS A 28 3.09 16.84 1.93
N ASP A 29 2.82 16.31 0.75
CA ASP A 29 2.06 17.04 -0.26
C ASP A 29 0.70 16.42 -0.53
N THR A 30 0.22 15.55 0.34
CA THR A 30 -1.04 14.86 0.17
C THR A 30 -2.11 15.52 1.03
N THR A 31 -3.17 15.95 0.40
CA THR A 31 -4.23 16.70 1.07
C THR A 31 -5.38 15.85 1.54
N ILE A 32 -5.45 14.59 1.13
CA ILE A 32 -6.53 13.69 1.55
C ILE A 32 -5.98 12.63 2.49
N PRO A 33 -6.77 12.17 3.47
CA PRO A 33 -6.33 11.11 4.36
C PRO A 33 -6.34 9.77 3.62
N LEU A 34 -5.29 9.01 3.81
CA LEU A 34 -5.11 7.72 3.15
C LEU A 34 -4.79 6.64 4.17
N SER A 35 -4.95 5.40 3.74
CA SER A 35 -4.40 4.24 4.44
C SER A 35 -3.49 3.52 3.47
N ILE A 36 -2.40 2.96 3.99
CA ILE A 36 -1.47 2.18 3.18
C ILE A 36 -1.29 0.81 3.78
N ALA A 37 -1.34 -0.22 2.94
CA ALA A 37 -1.01 -1.57 3.34
C ALA A 37 0.30 -1.95 2.67
N PHE A 38 1.28 -2.35 3.48
CA PHE A 38 2.54 -2.86 2.97
C PHE A 38 2.46 -4.38 2.89
N MET A 39 2.96 -4.95 1.82
CA MET A 39 2.89 -6.38 1.59
C MET A 39 4.24 -6.93 1.21
N ASP A 40 4.51 -8.16 1.65
CA ASP A 40 5.73 -8.83 1.29
C ASP A 40 5.65 -9.37 -0.15
N ARG A 41 6.70 -10.07 -0.57
CA ARG A 41 6.77 -10.58 -1.95
C ARG A 41 5.70 -11.61 -2.27
N ARG A 42 5.05 -12.17 -1.26
CA ARG A 42 3.95 -13.13 -1.45
C ARG A 42 2.58 -12.48 -1.39
N GLY A 43 2.55 -11.16 -1.22
CA GLY A 43 1.30 -10.43 -1.10
C GLY A 43 0.69 -10.47 0.28
N ARG A 44 1.42 -10.96 1.29
CA ARG A 44 0.94 -10.96 2.65
C ARG A 44 1.10 -9.58 3.26
N ILE A 45 0.05 -9.09 3.87
CA ILE A 45 0.05 -7.76 4.46
C ILE A 45 0.90 -7.76 5.73
N LEU A 46 1.91 -6.91 5.73
CA LEU A 46 2.80 -6.75 6.87
C LEU A 46 2.18 -5.84 7.92
N ASN A 47 1.71 -4.70 7.50
CA ASN A 47 1.06 -3.73 8.36
C ASN A 47 0.22 -2.77 7.53
N ILE A 48 -0.72 -2.13 8.20
CA ILE A 48 -1.58 -1.13 7.59
C ILE A 48 -1.46 0.12 8.43
N GLU A 49 -1.17 1.26 7.79
CA GLU A 49 -0.98 2.53 8.47
C GLU A 49 -2.02 3.52 8.01
N ARG A 50 -2.57 4.27 8.96
CA ARG A 50 -3.41 5.43 8.64
C ARG A 50 -2.50 6.63 8.49
N MET A 51 -2.67 7.35 7.40
CA MET A 51 -1.78 8.45 7.06
C MET A 51 -2.56 9.75 7.03
N ALA A 52 -2.30 10.60 8.02
CA ALA A 52 -2.94 11.91 8.07
C ALA A 52 -2.38 12.82 6.99
N PRO A 53 -3.23 13.67 6.38
CA PRO A 53 -2.76 14.54 5.31
C PRO A 53 -1.73 15.56 5.80
N LEU A 54 -0.86 15.95 4.89
CA LEU A 54 0.09 17.04 5.05
C LEU A 54 1.08 16.90 6.22
N ARG A 55 1.25 15.69 6.75
CA ARG A 55 2.22 15.47 7.84
C ARG A 55 3.62 15.43 7.26
N GLN A 56 4.50 16.21 7.81
CA GLN A 56 5.90 16.28 7.40
C GLN A 56 6.85 15.72 8.44
N ASP A 57 6.37 15.47 9.62
CA ASP A 57 7.16 15.04 10.76
C ASP A 57 7.10 13.53 10.98
N ARG A 58 6.48 12.82 10.07
CA ARG A 58 6.22 11.42 10.30
C ARG A 58 6.32 10.61 9.03
N PHE A 59 7.04 9.51 9.13
CA PHE A 59 7.10 8.50 8.07
C PHE A 59 6.30 7.29 8.49
N HIS A 60 5.56 6.74 7.55
CA HIS A 60 4.84 5.48 7.73
C HIS A 60 5.67 4.38 7.11
N ARG A 61 6.05 3.40 7.91
CA ARG A 61 7.06 2.43 7.52
C ARG A 61 6.49 1.02 7.44
N SER A 62 7.04 0.24 6.53
CA SER A 62 6.73 -1.18 6.50
C SER A 62 7.37 -1.87 7.69
N GLN A 63 6.64 -2.83 8.25
CA GLN A 63 7.16 -3.67 9.33
C GLN A 63 7.76 -4.93 8.73
N GLY A 64 8.82 -4.74 7.94
CA GLY A 64 9.47 -5.81 7.26
C GLY A 64 9.80 -5.44 5.83
N LEU A 65 10.13 -6.45 5.04
CA LEU A 65 10.56 -6.25 3.66
C LEU A 65 9.34 -6.23 2.75
N ALA A 66 8.94 -5.05 2.31
CA ALA A 66 7.77 -4.87 1.47
C ALA A 66 8.16 -4.93 -0.01
N ARG A 67 7.38 -5.66 -0.78
CA ARG A 67 7.49 -5.73 -2.23
C ARG A 67 6.37 -4.95 -2.90
N TYR A 68 5.26 -4.79 -2.20
CA TYR A 68 4.08 -4.10 -2.71
C TYR A 68 3.50 -3.20 -1.64
N ALA A 69 2.77 -2.19 -2.08
CA ALA A 69 1.94 -1.39 -1.17
C ALA A 69 0.67 -1.01 -1.91
N LEU A 70 -0.38 -0.79 -1.13
CA LEU A 70 -1.66 -0.34 -1.68
C LEU A 70 -2.15 0.81 -0.84
N GLU A 71 -2.34 1.96 -1.48
CA GLU A 71 -2.94 3.13 -0.84
C GLU A 71 -4.41 3.19 -1.18
N MET A 72 -5.22 3.44 -0.17
CA MET A 72 -6.66 3.54 -0.28
C MET A 72 -7.15 4.72 0.54
N ASN A 73 -8.38 5.11 0.35
CA ASN A 73 -9.02 6.07 1.25
C ASN A 73 -8.90 5.58 2.68
N GLN A 74 -8.66 6.49 3.60
CA GLN A 74 -8.46 6.14 4.99
C GLN A 74 -9.65 5.34 5.51
N GLY A 75 -9.35 4.23 6.18
CA GLY A 75 -10.36 3.36 6.74
C GLY A 75 -10.89 2.29 5.80
N TRP A 76 -10.49 2.32 4.53
CA TRP A 76 -10.99 1.35 3.55
C TRP A 76 -10.73 -0.09 3.99
N PHE A 77 -9.51 -0.37 4.45
CA PHE A 77 -9.15 -1.75 4.83
C PHE A 77 -10.01 -2.25 5.97
N ALA A 78 -10.20 -1.44 6.99
CA ALA A 78 -11.03 -1.82 8.13
C ALA A 78 -12.47 -2.08 7.71
N ARG A 79 -13.01 -1.22 6.85
CA ARG A 79 -14.39 -1.38 6.39
C ARG A 79 -14.59 -2.64 5.56
N HIS A 80 -13.53 -3.14 4.95
CA HIS A 80 -13.60 -4.34 4.12
C HIS A 80 -13.02 -5.56 4.81
N GLY A 81 -12.75 -5.46 6.10
CA GLY A 81 -12.28 -6.60 6.88
C GLY A 81 -10.88 -7.06 6.51
N VAL A 82 -10.08 -6.18 5.96
CA VAL A 82 -8.70 -6.50 5.56
C VAL A 82 -7.76 -6.12 6.70
N GLU A 83 -6.90 -7.04 7.07
CA GLU A 83 -6.02 -6.83 8.22
C GLU A 83 -4.64 -7.43 7.97
N PRO A 84 -3.64 -7.05 8.77
CA PRO A 84 -2.31 -7.64 8.66
C PRO A 84 -2.36 -9.16 8.76
N GLY A 85 -1.53 -9.81 7.96
CA GLY A 85 -1.54 -11.27 7.85
C GLY A 85 -2.39 -11.78 6.71
N ASP A 86 -3.36 -10.99 6.25
CA ASP A 86 -4.15 -11.36 5.08
C ASP A 86 -3.28 -11.32 3.84
N ARG A 87 -3.67 -12.10 2.87
CA ARG A 87 -2.95 -12.16 1.60
C ARG A 87 -3.76 -11.49 0.52
N ALA A 88 -3.14 -10.52 -0.14
CA ALA A 88 -3.77 -9.76 -1.19
C ALA A 88 -3.37 -10.31 -2.56
N ARG A 89 -4.29 -10.25 -3.49
CA ARG A 89 -4.03 -10.53 -4.89
C ARG A 89 -4.35 -9.29 -5.69
N PHE A 90 -3.47 -8.97 -6.61
CA PHE A 90 -3.68 -7.83 -7.49
C PHE A 90 -3.95 -8.31 -8.89
N ARG A 91 -4.92 -7.67 -9.51
CA ARG A 91 -5.16 -7.83 -10.91
C ARG A 91 -5.18 -6.45 -11.52
N LEU A 92 -4.16 -6.14 -12.30
CA LEU A 92 -4.08 -4.87 -12.97
C LEU A 92 -4.60 -4.98 -14.39
N PRO A 93 -5.12 -3.88 -14.93
CA PRO A 93 -5.51 -3.87 -16.34
C PRO A 93 -4.33 -4.25 -17.21
N GLY A 94 -4.59 -5.11 -18.19
CA GLY A 94 -3.55 -5.51 -19.12
C GLY A 94 -2.73 -6.71 -18.67
N GLY A 95 -3.08 -7.37 -17.57
CA GLY A 95 -2.45 -8.60 -17.16
C GLY A 95 -1.75 -8.52 -15.83
N PRO A 96 -0.85 -9.48 -15.55
CA PRO A 96 -0.17 -9.51 -14.27
C PRO A 96 0.62 -8.24 -14.02
N ALA A 97 0.56 -7.77 -12.80
CA ALA A 97 1.29 -6.58 -12.43
C ALA A 97 2.75 -6.92 -12.24
N THR A 98 3.56 -6.54 -13.19
CA THR A 98 4.99 -6.79 -13.10
C THR A 98 5.80 -5.53 -13.20
N HIS A 99 5.14 -4.39 -13.33
CA HIS A 99 5.84 -3.13 -13.46
C HIS A 99 6.27 -2.63 -12.10
N PRO A 100 7.55 -2.53 -11.85
CA PRO A 100 8.01 -1.95 -10.61
C PRO A 100 7.67 -0.46 -10.59
N ALA A 101 7.20 0.01 -9.46
CA ALA A 101 7.09 1.44 -9.23
C ALA A 101 8.49 2.02 -9.05
N PRO A 102 8.64 3.33 -9.21
CA PRO A 102 9.90 3.97 -8.86
C PRO A 102 10.27 3.61 -7.43
N GLU A 103 11.54 3.32 -7.21
CA GLU A 103 11.96 2.81 -5.92
C GLU A 103 12.23 3.87 -4.90
N LYS A 104 12.08 5.09 -5.25
CA LYS A 104 12.26 6.17 -4.30
C LYS A 104 11.05 6.25 -3.41
N GLY A 105 11.28 6.60 -2.17
CA GLY A 105 10.18 6.92 -1.29
C GLY A 105 9.33 8.00 -1.92
N HIS A 106 8.04 7.78 -1.95
CA HIS A 106 7.14 8.74 -2.54
C HIS A 106 6.71 9.74 -1.51
N SER A 107 6.75 10.97 -1.91
CA SER A 107 6.14 12.04 -1.17
C SER A 107 4.70 12.15 -1.62
N ARG A 108 3.82 12.18 -0.68
CA ARG A 108 2.40 12.33 -0.95
C ARG A 108 1.89 13.59 -0.31
#